data_431ff38ae74c4a6a47b821e53a7879b5
#
_entry.id   431ff38ae74c4a6a47b821e53a7879b5
#
_cell.length_a   1.000
_cell.length_b   1.000
_cell.length_c   1.000
_cell.angle_alpha   90.00
_cell.angle_beta   90.00
_cell.angle_gamma   90.00
#
_symmetry.space_group_name_H-M   'P 1'
#
loop_
_entity.id
_entity.type
_entity.pdbx_description
1 polymer ?
#
loop_
_entity_poly.entity_id
_entity_poly.type
_entity_poly.pdbx_seq_one_letter_code
_entity_poly.pdbx_strand_id
1 'polypeptide(L)'
;MAKGTKKSESTTAAAKKRSLFVDLEVCAKCPQCVTKCTYFYHPGNNGVVSVREHAAMSVVCRRCENPVCVSVCPREALERDDGGVLRRYVMRCVGCKSCSIACPFGTLLPDVVPYANSVCDYCLGRLQGDESPVCVTICPLQAVRFEEMAGELPKNNHVVDEHLVVHAIPWKKEGVK
;
A
#
# COMPACT_ATOMS: atom_id res chain seq x y z
N MET A 1 11.18 24.04 -54.17
CA MET A 1 10.67 22.69 -53.89
C MET A 1 10.60 22.52 -52.38
N ALA A 2 9.44 22.73 -51.78
CA ALA A 2 9.23 22.64 -50.34
C ALA A 2 8.72 21.23 -50.01
N LYS A 3 9.44 20.43 -49.19
CA LYS A 3 9.00 19.18 -48.68
C LYS A 3 8.23 19.39 -47.38
N GLY A 4 6.94 19.17 -47.44
CA GLY A 4 6.05 19.22 -46.27
C GLY A 4 6.32 18.02 -45.33
N THR A 5 6.66 18.34 -44.10
CA THR A 5 6.79 17.38 -43.00
C THR A 5 5.38 17.11 -42.44
N LYS A 6 4.86 15.92 -42.66
CA LYS A 6 3.62 15.45 -42.01
C LYS A 6 3.88 15.24 -40.53
N LYS A 7 3.25 16.06 -39.69
CA LYS A 7 3.16 15.91 -38.25
C LYS A 7 2.20 14.74 -37.99
N SER A 8 2.71 13.64 -37.45
CA SER A 8 1.88 12.54 -36.95
C SER A 8 1.23 12.99 -35.66
N GLU A 9 -0.06 13.22 -35.69
CA GLU A 9 -0.91 13.37 -34.50
C GLU A 9 -1.01 12.00 -33.83
N SER A 10 -0.25 11.84 -32.74
CA SER A 10 -0.47 10.71 -31.83
C SER A 10 -1.74 10.99 -31.02
N THR A 11 -2.81 10.32 -31.37
CA THR A 11 -4.04 10.25 -30.60
C THR A 11 -3.71 9.55 -29.28
N THR A 12 -3.41 10.30 -28.25
CA THR A 12 -3.32 9.81 -26.87
C THR A 12 -4.75 9.47 -26.42
N ALA A 13 -5.14 8.21 -26.58
CA ALA A 13 -6.30 7.67 -25.88
C ALA A 13 -6.07 7.94 -24.37
N ALA A 14 -7.03 8.61 -23.73
CA ALA A 14 -7.00 8.87 -22.30
C ALA A 14 -6.83 7.52 -21.56
N ALA A 15 -5.65 7.27 -21.02
CA ALA A 15 -5.37 6.05 -20.28
C ALA A 15 -6.32 5.99 -19.09
N LYS A 16 -7.20 5.01 -19.07
CA LYS A 16 -8.12 4.76 -17.95
C LYS A 16 -7.28 4.60 -16.68
N LYS A 17 -7.58 5.40 -15.66
CA LYS A 17 -6.82 5.42 -14.42
C LYS A 17 -7.11 4.14 -13.64
N ARG A 18 -6.18 3.17 -13.68
CA ARG A 18 -6.24 1.94 -12.86
C ARG A 18 -5.50 2.17 -11.55
N SER A 19 -6.04 1.63 -10.47
CA SER A 19 -5.46 1.69 -9.13
C SER A 19 -5.18 0.29 -8.60
N LEU A 20 -4.19 0.20 -7.73
CA LEU A 20 -3.91 -1.02 -7.00
C LEU A 20 -5.00 -1.21 -5.94
N PHE A 21 -5.61 -2.37 -5.93
CA PHE A 21 -6.59 -2.78 -4.93
C PHE A 21 -5.98 -3.85 -4.03
N VAL A 22 -6.11 -3.69 -2.72
CA VAL A 22 -5.62 -4.67 -1.74
C VAL A 22 -6.74 -5.07 -0.80
N ASP A 23 -7.05 -6.34 -0.77
CA ASP A 23 -8.00 -6.93 0.18
C ASP A 23 -7.25 -7.45 1.40
N LEU A 24 -7.34 -6.74 2.52
CA LEU A 24 -6.67 -7.11 3.76
C LEU A 24 -7.30 -8.32 4.43
N GLU A 25 -8.59 -8.55 4.24
CA GLU A 25 -9.30 -9.70 4.80
C GLU A 25 -8.85 -11.01 4.13
N VAL A 26 -8.60 -10.95 2.83
CA VAL A 26 -8.03 -12.09 2.08
C VAL A 26 -6.54 -12.24 2.40
N CYS A 27 -5.80 -11.13 2.46
CA CYS A 27 -4.37 -11.15 2.84
C CYS A 27 -4.13 -11.77 4.22
N ALA A 28 -5.02 -11.53 5.18
CA ALA A 28 -4.91 -12.08 6.54
C ALA A 28 -5.00 -13.62 6.59
N LYS A 29 -5.62 -14.25 5.58
CA LYS A 29 -5.74 -15.70 5.47
C LYS A 29 -4.52 -16.36 4.82
N CYS A 30 -3.62 -15.58 4.25
CA CYS A 30 -2.44 -16.07 3.57
C CYS A 30 -1.33 -16.36 4.60
N PRO A 31 -0.79 -17.58 4.66
CA PRO A 31 0.21 -17.94 5.68
C PRO A 31 1.52 -17.19 5.50
N GLN A 32 1.88 -16.88 4.25
CA GLN A 32 3.09 -16.14 3.93
C GLN A 32 2.93 -15.40 2.60
N CYS A 33 3.37 -14.15 2.56
CA CYS A 33 3.38 -13.39 1.32
C CYS A 33 4.50 -13.89 0.40
N VAL A 34 4.12 -14.37 -0.78
CA VAL A 34 5.04 -14.83 -1.83
C VAL A 34 5.15 -13.86 -3.00
N THR A 35 4.39 -12.75 -2.94
CA THR A 35 4.39 -11.77 -4.02
C THR A 35 5.73 -11.05 -4.10
N LYS A 36 6.17 -10.81 -5.33
CA LYS A 36 7.41 -10.09 -5.63
C LYS A 36 7.11 -8.84 -6.45
N CYS A 37 8.01 -7.88 -6.38
CA CYS A 37 7.94 -6.69 -7.20
C CYS A 37 8.69 -6.91 -8.51
N THR A 38 8.21 -6.36 -9.61
CA THR A 38 8.89 -6.40 -10.92
C THR A 38 10.16 -5.54 -10.92
N TYR A 39 10.22 -4.53 -10.06
CA TYR A 39 11.33 -3.62 -10.06
C TYR A 39 12.58 -4.28 -9.48
N PHE A 40 13.52 -4.58 -10.38
CA PHE A 40 14.72 -5.34 -10.08
C PHE A 40 15.59 -4.73 -8.95
N TYR A 41 15.61 -3.41 -8.85
CA TYR A 41 16.42 -2.69 -7.87
C TYR A 41 15.76 -2.52 -6.50
N HIS A 42 14.53 -3.01 -6.30
CA HIS A 42 13.92 -3.00 -4.98
C HIS A 42 14.63 -4.01 -4.05
N PRO A 43 15.18 -3.56 -2.93
CA PRO A 43 15.78 -4.46 -1.94
C PRO A 43 14.78 -5.54 -1.49
N GLY A 44 15.21 -6.79 -1.57
CA GLY A 44 14.34 -7.92 -1.19
C GLY A 44 13.07 -8.07 -2.03
N ASN A 45 12.88 -7.25 -3.06
CA ASN A 45 11.75 -7.35 -3.99
C ASN A 45 10.37 -7.27 -3.32
N ASN A 46 10.23 -6.45 -2.29
CA ASN A 46 9.09 -6.47 -1.38
C ASN A 46 8.24 -5.18 -1.37
N GLY A 47 8.09 -4.50 -2.52
CA GLY A 47 7.24 -3.32 -2.63
C GLY A 47 5.82 -3.54 -2.14
N VAL A 48 5.25 -4.76 -2.33
CA VAL A 48 3.93 -5.11 -1.82
C VAL A 48 3.85 -5.12 -0.29
N VAL A 49 4.96 -5.36 0.40
CA VAL A 49 5.02 -5.29 1.87
C VAL A 49 4.81 -3.85 2.33
N SER A 50 5.40 -2.87 1.63
CA SER A 50 5.17 -1.45 1.93
C SER A 50 3.72 -1.02 1.67
N VAL A 51 3.09 -1.57 0.64
CA VAL A 51 1.65 -1.32 0.35
C VAL A 51 0.78 -1.89 1.47
N ARG A 52 1.04 -3.12 1.92
CA ARG A 52 0.32 -3.73 3.04
C ARG A 52 0.50 -2.93 4.34
N GLU A 53 1.70 -2.47 4.62
CA GLU A 53 1.99 -1.61 5.76
C GLU A 53 1.19 -0.31 5.67
N HIS A 54 1.25 0.38 4.53
CA HIS A 54 0.52 1.61 4.31
C HIS A 54 -1.00 1.42 4.43
N ALA A 55 -1.53 0.36 3.86
CA ALA A 55 -2.93 -0.02 3.97
C ALA A 55 -3.36 -0.25 5.42
N ALA A 56 -2.59 -1.02 6.18
CA ALA A 56 -2.89 -1.31 7.59
C ALA A 56 -2.83 -0.04 8.46
N MET A 57 -1.83 0.80 8.25
CA MET A 57 -1.69 2.07 8.99
C MET A 57 -2.80 3.06 8.65
N SER A 58 -3.28 3.07 7.41
CA SER A 58 -4.31 4.02 6.95
C SER A 58 -5.72 3.61 7.35
N VAL A 59 -6.05 2.31 7.26
CA VAL A 59 -7.43 1.82 7.40
C VAL A 59 -7.65 1.07 8.71
N VAL A 60 -6.72 0.18 9.11
CA VAL A 60 -6.89 -0.69 10.28
C VAL A 60 -6.43 -0.03 11.57
N CYS A 61 -5.45 0.87 11.51
CA CYS A 61 -4.91 1.56 12.68
C CYS A 61 -5.99 2.33 13.44
N ARG A 62 -6.09 2.11 14.75
CA ARG A 62 -7.09 2.74 15.62
C ARG A 62 -6.80 4.19 15.97
N ARG A 63 -5.69 4.75 15.53
CA ARG A 63 -5.31 6.15 15.77
C ARG A 63 -5.40 6.51 17.26
N CYS A 64 -4.77 5.67 18.11
CA CYS A 64 -4.81 5.82 19.57
C CYS A 64 -4.44 7.24 20.00
N GLU A 65 -5.12 7.78 20.99
CA GLU A 65 -4.80 9.09 21.58
C GLU A 65 -3.35 9.15 22.07
N ASN A 66 -2.93 8.12 22.81
CA ASN A 66 -1.54 7.91 23.24
C ASN A 66 -0.90 6.77 22.43
N PRO A 67 -0.18 7.07 21.34
CA PRO A 67 0.35 6.05 20.44
C PRO A 67 1.62 5.39 21.01
N VAL A 68 1.46 4.34 21.78
CA VAL A 68 2.59 3.58 22.39
C VAL A 68 3.58 3.11 21.31
N CYS A 69 3.11 2.77 20.12
CA CYS A 69 3.98 2.39 19.01
C CYS A 69 4.94 3.51 18.56
N VAL A 70 4.54 4.77 18.71
CA VAL A 70 5.39 5.93 18.43
C VAL A 70 6.38 6.13 19.58
N SER A 71 5.88 6.16 20.82
CA SER A 71 6.73 6.46 22.00
C SER A 71 7.77 5.38 22.27
N VAL A 72 7.52 4.12 21.91
CA VAL A 72 8.47 3.01 22.09
C VAL A 72 9.55 2.96 21.00
N CYS A 73 9.45 3.77 19.96
CA CYS A 73 10.40 3.72 18.86
C CYS A 73 11.73 4.39 19.22
N PRO A 74 12.85 3.63 19.35
CA PRO A 74 14.13 4.20 19.78
C PRO A 74 14.79 5.10 18.74
N ARG A 75 14.25 5.10 17.51
CA ARG A 75 14.77 5.88 16.38
C ARG A 75 13.79 6.92 15.87
N GLU A 76 12.68 7.14 16.57
CA GLU A 76 11.64 8.09 16.16
C GLU A 76 11.23 7.91 14.70
N ALA A 77 11.17 6.64 14.28
CA ALA A 77 10.86 6.29 12.90
C ALA A 77 9.34 6.24 12.60
N LEU A 78 8.51 6.39 13.63
CA LEU A 78 7.05 6.43 13.50
C LEU A 78 6.53 7.81 13.90
N GLU A 79 5.75 8.40 13.05
CA GLU A 79 5.10 9.69 13.28
C GLU A 79 3.65 9.62 12.77
N ARG A 80 2.82 10.55 13.21
CA ARG A 80 1.50 10.78 12.63
C ARG A 80 1.54 11.96 11.69
N ASP A 81 0.90 11.82 10.53
CA ASP A 81 0.67 12.94 9.66
C ASP A 81 -0.50 13.82 10.18
N ASP A 82 -0.76 14.93 9.50
CA ASP A 82 -1.82 15.90 9.84
C ASP A 82 -3.22 15.27 9.85
N GLY A 83 -3.43 14.20 9.10
CA GLY A 83 -4.65 13.38 9.10
C GLY A 83 -4.71 12.35 10.23
N GLY A 84 -3.69 12.30 11.11
CA GLY A 84 -3.56 11.33 12.19
C GLY A 84 -3.20 9.92 11.73
N VAL A 85 -2.85 9.73 10.46
CA VAL A 85 -2.41 8.45 9.93
C VAL A 85 -0.98 8.18 10.34
N LEU A 86 -0.73 6.97 10.84
CA LEU A 86 0.61 6.55 11.22
C LEU A 86 1.47 6.35 9.97
N ARG A 87 2.68 6.91 10.00
CA ARG A 87 3.69 6.73 8.94
C ARG A 87 5.00 6.24 9.50
N ARG A 88 5.68 5.38 8.78
CA ARG A 88 7.00 4.88 9.12
C ARG A 88 8.05 5.41 8.15
N TYR A 89 9.06 6.05 8.68
CA TYR A 89 10.21 6.53 7.92
C TYR A 89 11.26 5.44 7.81
N VAL A 90 11.36 4.82 6.64
CA VAL A 90 12.22 3.65 6.36
C VAL A 90 13.69 3.94 6.67
N MET A 91 14.14 5.16 6.36
CA MET A 91 15.53 5.57 6.58
C MET A 91 15.93 5.72 8.07
N ARG A 92 14.95 5.94 8.95
CA ARG A 92 15.17 5.99 10.41
C ARG A 92 14.95 4.63 11.08
N CYS A 93 14.20 3.74 10.43
CA CYS A 93 13.80 2.47 11.01
C CYS A 93 14.93 1.45 10.99
N VAL A 94 15.24 0.89 12.15
CA VAL A 94 16.25 -0.19 12.32
C VAL A 94 15.62 -1.59 12.37
N GLY A 95 14.31 -1.71 12.14
CA GLY A 95 13.61 -3.00 12.09
C GLY A 95 13.55 -3.74 13.43
N CYS A 96 13.68 -3.06 14.56
CA CYS A 96 13.68 -3.68 15.90
C CYS A 96 12.33 -4.27 16.30
N LYS A 97 11.24 -3.93 15.60
CA LYS A 97 9.87 -4.43 15.82
C LYS A 97 9.23 -4.07 17.18
N SER A 98 9.86 -3.22 17.98
CA SER A 98 9.29 -2.78 19.26
C SER A 98 7.89 -2.18 19.09
N CYS A 99 7.65 -1.43 18.03
CA CYS A 99 6.35 -0.86 17.72
C CYS A 99 5.27 -1.93 17.46
N SER A 100 5.64 -3.05 16.82
CA SER A 100 4.76 -4.17 16.57
C SER A 100 4.38 -4.90 17.87
N ILE A 101 5.35 -5.13 18.74
CA ILE A 101 5.14 -5.76 20.05
C ILE A 101 4.29 -4.86 20.96
N ALA A 102 4.54 -3.55 20.91
CA ALA A 102 3.83 -2.58 21.76
C ALA A 102 2.41 -2.27 21.29
N CYS A 103 2.04 -2.60 20.05
CA CYS A 103 0.72 -2.33 19.54
C CYS A 103 -0.33 -3.27 20.15
N PRO A 104 -1.24 -2.81 21.02
CA PRO A 104 -2.19 -3.69 21.70
C PRO A 104 -3.27 -4.24 20.75
N PHE A 105 -3.35 -3.68 19.54
CA PHE A 105 -4.35 -4.05 18.54
C PHE A 105 -3.79 -4.89 17.39
N GLY A 106 -2.48 -5.19 17.39
CA GLY A 106 -1.83 -6.00 16.36
C GLY A 106 -1.81 -5.37 14.96
N THR A 107 -2.05 -4.06 14.83
CA THR A 107 -2.07 -3.40 13.51
C THR A 107 -0.71 -3.42 12.82
N LEU A 108 0.38 -3.33 13.60
CA LEU A 108 1.74 -3.33 13.10
C LEU A 108 2.28 -4.77 13.12
N LEU A 109 2.04 -5.51 12.05
CA LEU A 109 2.47 -6.89 11.94
C LEU A 109 4.01 -6.97 11.82
N PRO A 110 4.67 -7.93 12.53
CA PRO A 110 6.13 -8.07 12.50
C PRO A 110 6.71 -8.38 11.14
N ASP A 111 5.95 -9.01 10.26
CA ASP A 111 6.34 -9.34 8.88
C ASP A 111 6.24 -8.17 7.92
N VAL A 112 5.41 -7.15 8.22
CA VAL A 112 5.29 -5.94 7.40
C VAL A 112 6.13 -4.76 7.93
N VAL A 113 6.91 -4.95 8.99
CA VAL A 113 7.88 -3.97 9.51
C VAL A 113 9.31 -4.52 9.37
N PRO A 114 9.78 -4.76 8.14
CA PRO A 114 11.15 -5.22 7.92
C PRO A 114 12.16 -4.08 8.09
N TYR A 115 13.40 -4.47 8.32
CA TYR A 115 14.54 -3.57 8.21
C TYR A 115 14.64 -3.00 6.82
N ALA A 116 14.94 -2.45 6.11
CA ALA A 116 14.99 -1.95 4.74
C ALA A 116 13.88 -2.53 3.86
N ASN A 117 12.88 -1.76 3.59
CA ASN A 117 11.92 -2.06 2.56
C ASN A 117 11.85 -0.92 1.53
N SER A 118 11.48 -1.26 0.32
CA SER A 118 11.26 -0.30 -0.73
C SER A 118 9.82 0.20 -0.68
N VAL A 119 9.63 1.48 -0.85
CA VAL A 119 8.28 2.05 -1.03
C VAL A 119 7.76 1.63 -2.39
N CYS A 120 6.51 1.21 -2.47
CA CYS A 120 5.86 0.87 -3.73
C CYS A 120 5.65 2.14 -4.56
N ASP A 121 6.01 2.09 -5.83
CA ASP A 121 5.77 3.15 -6.81
C ASP A 121 4.56 2.87 -7.70
N TYR A 122 3.73 1.88 -7.34
CA TYR A 122 2.55 1.45 -8.09
C TYR A 122 2.84 1.09 -9.56
N CYS A 123 4.08 0.80 -9.89
CA CYS A 123 4.57 0.59 -11.27
C CYS A 123 4.29 1.75 -12.22
N LEU A 124 4.18 2.98 -11.71
CA LEU A 124 3.89 4.17 -12.52
C LEU A 124 4.96 4.38 -13.60
N GLY A 125 4.51 4.56 -14.83
CA GLY A 125 5.39 4.75 -15.99
C GLY A 125 6.14 3.51 -16.50
N ARG A 126 5.89 2.33 -15.90
CA ARG A 126 6.54 1.07 -16.34
C ARG A 126 5.58 0.08 -17.01
N LEU A 127 4.28 0.20 -16.76
CA LEU A 127 3.26 -0.64 -17.38
C LEU A 127 2.84 -0.04 -18.72
N GLN A 128 2.70 -0.89 -19.74
CA GLN A 128 2.24 -0.50 -21.06
C GLN A 128 0.86 -1.10 -21.34
N GLY A 129 -0.05 -0.30 -21.87
CA GLY A 129 -1.38 -0.76 -22.27
C GLY A 129 -2.15 -1.42 -21.11
N ASP A 130 -2.55 -2.67 -21.30
CA ASP A 130 -3.32 -3.45 -20.33
C ASP A 130 -2.47 -4.30 -19.37
N GLU A 131 -1.16 -4.08 -19.34
CA GLU A 131 -0.31 -4.81 -18.42
C GLU A 131 -0.70 -4.61 -16.96
N SER A 132 -0.51 -5.66 -16.17
CA SER A 132 -0.75 -5.64 -14.72
C SER A 132 0.57 -5.81 -13.97
N PRO A 133 0.70 -5.20 -12.77
CA PRO A 133 1.86 -5.42 -11.93
C PRO A 133 2.08 -6.91 -11.61
N VAL A 134 3.33 -7.36 -11.56
CA VAL A 134 3.65 -8.77 -11.25
C VAL A 134 3.10 -9.21 -9.89
N CYS A 135 3.04 -8.31 -8.90
CA CYS A 135 2.44 -8.62 -7.60
C CYS A 135 0.96 -9.04 -7.71
N VAL A 136 0.25 -8.57 -8.72
CA VAL A 136 -1.14 -8.97 -9.00
C VAL A 136 -1.19 -10.38 -9.59
N THR A 137 -0.34 -10.65 -10.58
CA THR A 137 -0.36 -11.93 -11.30
C THR A 137 0.11 -13.12 -10.46
N ILE A 138 1.02 -12.89 -9.51
CA ILE A 138 1.58 -13.94 -8.67
C ILE A 138 0.92 -14.06 -7.29
N CYS A 139 -0.04 -13.20 -6.96
CA CYS A 139 -0.77 -13.29 -5.69
C CYS A 139 -1.67 -14.54 -5.67
N PRO A 140 -1.39 -15.55 -4.84
CA PRO A 140 -2.07 -16.85 -4.92
C PRO A 140 -3.55 -16.77 -4.55
N LEU A 141 -3.93 -15.83 -3.68
CA LEU A 141 -5.30 -15.62 -3.26
C LEU A 141 -5.98 -14.44 -3.97
N GLN A 142 -5.32 -13.85 -4.96
CA GLN A 142 -5.83 -12.67 -5.69
C GLN A 142 -6.27 -11.51 -4.76
N ALA A 143 -5.63 -11.41 -3.60
CA ALA A 143 -5.88 -10.32 -2.65
C ALA A 143 -5.38 -8.98 -3.16
N VAL A 144 -4.45 -8.99 -4.12
CA VAL A 144 -3.94 -7.79 -4.80
C VAL A 144 -4.46 -7.81 -6.23
N ARG A 145 -5.14 -6.73 -6.63
CA ARG A 145 -5.72 -6.58 -7.97
C ARG A 145 -5.33 -5.22 -8.55
N PHE A 146 -5.48 -5.05 -9.85
CA PHE A 146 -5.21 -3.79 -10.53
C PHE A 146 -6.40 -3.48 -11.43
N GLU A 147 -7.27 -2.61 -10.94
CA GLU A 147 -8.61 -2.40 -11.50
C GLU A 147 -8.88 -0.92 -11.77
N GLU A 148 -9.80 -0.64 -12.69
CA GLU A 148 -10.36 0.68 -12.88
C GLU A 148 -11.35 0.96 -11.74
N MET A 149 -11.07 1.99 -10.97
CA MET A 149 -11.95 2.43 -9.89
C MET A 149 -12.90 3.50 -10.45
N ALA A 150 -14.03 3.07 -11.00
CA ALA A 150 -15.07 3.95 -11.52
C ALA A 150 -16.35 3.80 -10.67
N GLY A 151 -16.92 4.92 -10.25
CA GLY A 151 -18.21 4.96 -9.53
C GLY A 151 -18.12 4.87 -8.01
N GLU A 152 -19.26 4.55 -7.37
CA GLU A 152 -19.32 4.37 -5.93
C GLU A 152 -18.56 3.11 -5.51
N LEU A 153 -17.70 3.28 -4.53
CA LEU A 153 -16.93 2.16 -3.97
C LEU A 153 -17.84 1.21 -3.18
N PRO A 154 -17.70 -0.10 -3.36
CA PRO A 154 -18.37 -1.09 -2.52
C PRO A 154 -18.09 -0.85 -1.03
N LYS A 155 -19.02 -1.31 -0.20
CA LYS A 155 -18.91 -1.22 1.26
C LYS A 155 -17.55 -1.76 1.75
N ASN A 156 -16.96 -1.09 2.72
CA ASN A 156 -15.65 -1.42 3.31
C ASN A 156 -14.44 -1.25 2.37
N ASN A 157 -14.61 -0.60 1.22
CA ASN A 157 -13.50 -0.17 0.40
C ASN A 157 -13.13 1.27 0.75
N HIS A 158 -11.85 1.51 0.95
CA HIS A 158 -11.29 2.77 1.41
C HIS A 158 -10.25 3.27 0.41
N VAL A 159 -10.42 4.48 -0.09
CA VAL A 159 -9.36 5.15 -0.87
C VAL A 159 -8.29 5.60 0.10
N VAL A 160 -7.08 5.10 -0.06
CA VAL A 160 -5.92 5.46 0.76
C VAL A 160 -5.15 6.60 0.12
N ASP A 161 -4.91 6.48 -1.18
CA ASP A 161 -4.36 7.53 -2.03
C ASP A 161 -4.90 7.39 -3.47
N GLU A 162 -4.40 8.19 -4.40
CA GLU A 162 -4.86 8.19 -5.80
C GLU A 162 -4.53 6.91 -6.59
N HIS A 163 -3.72 6.03 -6.05
CA HIS A 163 -3.27 4.79 -6.68
C HIS A 163 -3.58 3.54 -5.87
N LEU A 164 -4.12 3.71 -4.65
CA LEU A 164 -4.37 2.60 -3.73
C LEU A 164 -5.77 2.65 -3.15
N VAL A 165 -6.49 1.57 -3.36
CA VAL A 165 -7.76 1.28 -2.69
C VAL A 165 -7.62 0.01 -1.85
N VAL A 166 -8.17 0.02 -0.66
CA VAL A 166 -8.04 -1.05 0.31
C VAL A 166 -9.40 -1.54 0.73
N HIS A 167 -9.64 -2.84 0.64
CA HIS A 167 -10.76 -3.48 1.31
C HIS A 167 -10.33 -3.94 2.69
N ALA A 168 -11.02 -3.45 3.70
CA ALA A 168 -10.86 -3.88 5.07
C ALA A 168 -12.15 -3.60 5.85
N ILE A 169 -12.46 -4.45 6.80
CA ILE A 169 -13.55 -4.22 7.75
C ILE A 169 -12.96 -3.46 8.94
N PRO A 170 -13.08 -2.12 8.99
CA PRO A 170 -12.49 -1.35 10.07
C PRO A 170 -13.20 -1.67 11.37
N TRP A 171 -12.41 -1.71 12.43
CA TRP A 171 -12.99 -1.87 13.75
C TRP A 171 -13.90 -0.67 14.09
N LYS A 172 -15.15 -0.96 14.43
CA LYS A 172 -16.09 0.05 14.91
C LYS A 172 -15.94 0.15 16.42
N LYS A 173 -15.73 1.37 16.94
CA LYS A 173 -15.95 1.61 18.37
C LYS A 173 -17.40 1.22 18.67
N GLU A 174 -17.61 0.18 19.46
CA GLU A 174 -18.91 -0.05 20.06
C GLU A 174 -19.19 1.19 20.92
N GLY A 175 -20.32 1.84 20.67
CA GLY A 175 -20.66 3.03 21.41
C GLY A 175 -20.65 2.70 22.91
N VAL A 176 -19.81 3.37 23.65
CA VAL A 176 -19.90 3.42 25.10
C VAL A 176 -21.27 4.03 25.38
N LYS A 177 -22.22 3.18 25.83
CA LYS A 177 -23.52 3.64 26.34
C LYS A 177 -23.32 4.32 27.67
#